data_53188ed6393afac9ee9fb7832981c086
#
_entry.id   53188ed6393afac9ee9fb7832981c086
#
_cell.length_a   1.000
_cell.length_b   1.000
_cell.length_c   1.000
_cell.angle_alpha   90.00
_cell.angle_beta   90.00
_cell.angle_gamma   90.00
#
_symmetry.space_group_name_H-M   'P 1'
#
loop_
_entity.id
_entity.type
_entity.pdbx_description
1 polymer ?
#
loop_
_entity_poly.entity_id
_entity_poly.type
_entity_poly.pdbx_seq_one_letter_code
_entity_poly.pdbx_strand_id
1 'polypeptide(L)'
;MNKPNDILEYKGYHARVEFDSVSLILHGKIECINDLVTFESDSVSEIENEFHKAVDDYLAFCENIGQSPDKEYRGSFNIRITPELHKKLVELSFLQNESLNSTVEKAIDLYVQTEEMKMTMIKTEIPSVEMQSSQ
;
A
#
# COMPACT_ATOMS: atom_id res chain seq x y z
N MET A 1 2.37 -7.81 12.07
CA MET A 1 3.15 -6.66 11.63
C MET A 1 2.32 -5.39 11.72
N ASN A 2 2.87 -4.37 12.31
CA ASN A 2 2.19 -3.09 12.46
C ASN A 2 2.34 -2.24 11.21
N LYS A 3 1.33 -1.40 10.95
CA LYS A 3 1.44 -0.39 9.91
C LYS A 3 2.60 0.54 10.23
N PRO A 4 3.46 0.87 9.28
CA PRO A 4 4.53 1.86 9.51
C PRO A 4 3.96 3.19 9.99
N ASN A 5 4.68 3.84 10.91
CA ASN A 5 4.23 5.10 11.51
C ASN A 5 4.38 6.30 10.58
N ASP A 6 5.05 6.11 9.45
CA ASP A 6 5.32 7.19 8.48
C ASP A 6 4.36 7.20 7.30
N ILE A 7 3.27 6.42 7.36
CA ILE A 7 2.28 6.33 6.27
C ILE A 7 0.98 7.02 6.67
N LEU A 8 0.55 7.96 5.83
CA LEU A 8 -0.74 8.63 5.95
C LEU A 8 -1.74 7.99 5.00
N GLU A 9 -3.02 8.00 5.38
CA GLU A 9 -4.11 7.48 4.56
C GLU A 9 -5.27 8.46 4.55
N TYR A 10 -5.86 8.68 3.36
CA TYR A 10 -7.00 9.55 3.18
C TYR A 10 -7.76 9.14 1.93
N LYS A 11 -9.06 8.91 2.06
CA LYS A 11 -9.94 8.49 0.95
C LYS A 11 -9.41 7.27 0.19
N GLY A 12 -8.75 6.36 0.89
CA GLY A 12 -8.17 5.16 0.27
C GLY A 12 -6.81 5.36 -0.36
N TYR A 13 -6.28 6.57 -0.34
CA TYR A 13 -4.95 6.87 -0.88
C TYR A 13 -3.92 6.92 0.23
N HIS A 14 -2.70 6.53 -0.10
CA HIS A 14 -1.61 6.44 0.87
C HIS A 14 -0.42 7.27 0.43
N ALA A 15 0.34 7.73 1.40
CA ALA A 15 1.62 8.39 1.14
C ALA A 15 2.57 8.11 2.30
N ARG A 16 3.84 7.94 1.99
CA ARG A 16 4.88 7.85 3.00
C ARG A 16 5.48 9.21 3.20
N VAL A 17 5.59 9.64 4.45
CA VAL A 17 6.19 10.94 4.79
C VAL A 17 7.68 10.73 5.04
N GLU A 18 8.50 11.54 4.39
CA GLU A 18 9.95 11.51 4.55
C GLU A 18 10.45 12.87 4.99
N PHE A 19 11.55 12.87 5.76
CA PHE A 19 12.17 14.07 6.25
C PHE A 19 13.43 14.36 5.44
N ASP A 20 13.53 15.58 4.90
CA ASP A 20 14.73 16.05 4.22
C ASP A 20 15.53 16.89 5.21
N SER A 21 16.68 16.37 5.64
CA SER A 21 17.52 17.02 6.62
C SER A 21 18.28 18.24 6.09
N VAL A 22 18.36 18.40 4.78
CA VAL A 22 19.03 19.56 4.16
C VAL A 22 18.10 20.76 4.15
N SER A 23 16.88 20.58 3.63
CA SER A 23 15.89 21.66 3.56
C SER A 23 15.03 21.76 4.82
N LEU A 24 15.11 20.77 5.72
CA LEU A 24 14.35 20.69 6.97
C LEU A 24 12.84 20.70 6.73
N ILE A 25 12.40 19.96 5.72
CA ILE A 25 10.97 19.81 5.42
C ILE A 25 10.54 18.35 5.46
N LEU A 26 9.24 18.14 5.69
CA LEU A 26 8.59 16.87 5.52
C LEU A 26 7.96 16.87 4.12
N HIS A 27 8.04 15.73 3.43
CA HIS A 27 7.46 15.61 2.10
C HIS A 27 6.99 14.20 1.83
N GLY A 28 6.15 14.06 0.82
CA GLY A 28 5.68 12.75 0.37
C GLY A 28 5.07 12.85 -1.00
N LYS A 29 4.67 11.69 -1.52
CA LYS A 29 3.94 11.60 -2.78
C LYS A 29 2.78 10.63 -2.61
N ILE A 30 1.70 10.87 -3.34
CA ILE A 30 0.54 9.97 -3.32
C ILE A 30 0.90 8.71 -4.11
N GLU A 31 0.73 7.54 -3.49
CA GLU A 31 1.06 6.26 -4.10
C GLU A 31 -0.08 5.70 -4.96
N CYS A 32 0.27 4.83 -5.91
CA CYS A 32 -0.67 4.04 -6.71
C CYS A 32 -1.63 4.88 -7.56
N ILE A 33 -1.17 6.03 -8.04
CA ILE A 33 -1.92 6.86 -8.97
C ILE A 33 -1.13 7.04 -10.26
N ASN A 34 -1.79 7.55 -11.31
CA ASN A 34 -1.17 7.69 -12.63
C ASN A 34 -0.14 8.81 -12.71
N ASP A 35 -0.36 9.86 -11.96
CA ASP A 35 0.46 11.06 -12.02
C ASP A 35 1.36 11.18 -10.81
N LEU A 36 2.37 12.04 -10.91
CA LEU A 36 3.23 12.37 -9.77
C LEU A 36 2.60 13.55 -9.04
N VAL A 37 2.06 13.28 -7.84
CA VAL A 37 1.48 14.32 -6.99
C VAL A 37 2.21 14.31 -5.65
N THR A 38 2.86 15.41 -5.32
CA THR A 38 3.65 15.57 -4.12
C THR A 38 3.05 16.60 -3.19
N PHE A 39 3.45 16.54 -1.93
CA PHE A 39 3.06 17.52 -0.92
C PHE A 39 4.22 17.69 0.04
N GLU A 40 4.24 18.84 0.71
CA GLU A 40 5.31 19.13 1.66
C GLU A 40 4.83 20.11 2.73
N SER A 41 5.54 20.12 3.87
CA SER A 41 5.33 21.09 4.92
C SER A 41 6.59 21.18 5.78
N ASP A 42 6.85 22.35 6.34
CA ASP A 42 7.90 22.52 7.35
C ASP A 42 7.36 22.27 8.76
N SER A 43 6.10 21.91 8.89
CA SER A 43 5.44 21.72 10.18
C SER A 43 4.86 20.30 10.28
N VAL A 44 5.20 19.61 11.35
CA VAL A 44 4.66 18.26 11.62
C VAL A 44 3.14 18.31 11.79
N SER A 45 2.63 19.39 12.40
CA SER A 45 1.18 19.52 12.62
C SER A 45 0.39 19.78 11.34
N GLU A 46 1.05 20.23 10.27
CA GLU A 46 0.38 20.59 9.02
C GLU A 46 0.56 19.57 7.89
N ILE A 47 1.51 18.63 8.03
CA ILE A 47 1.82 17.71 6.92
C ILE A 47 0.61 16.85 6.52
N GLU A 48 -0.20 16.44 7.47
CA GLU A 48 -1.40 15.66 7.18
C GLU A 48 -2.42 16.47 6.39
N ASN A 49 -2.61 17.74 6.76
CA ASN A 49 -3.51 18.64 6.04
C ASN A 49 -3.03 18.87 4.60
N GLU A 50 -1.72 19.00 4.40
CA GLU A 50 -1.15 19.14 3.06
C GLU A 50 -1.37 17.89 2.23
N PHE A 51 -1.28 16.72 2.85
CA PHE A 51 -1.59 15.46 2.17
C PHE A 51 -3.07 15.41 1.76
N HIS A 52 -3.98 15.71 2.67
CA HIS A 52 -5.43 15.72 2.39
C HIS A 52 -5.76 16.68 1.25
N LYS A 53 -5.17 17.86 1.28
CA LYS A 53 -5.36 18.86 0.24
C LYS A 53 -4.86 18.36 -1.12
N ALA A 54 -3.69 17.72 -1.13
CA ALA A 54 -3.13 17.16 -2.37
C ALA A 54 -4.04 16.10 -2.96
N VAL A 55 -4.60 15.22 -2.13
CA VAL A 55 -5.54 14.19 -2.58
C VAL A 55 -6.80 14.83 -3.16
N ASP A 56 -7.40 15.77 -2.42
CA ASP A 56 -8.64 16.40 -2.86
C ASP A 56 -8.44 17.19 -4.17
N ASP A 57 -7.33 17.91 -4.28
CA ASP A 57 -7.02 18.68 -5.49
C ASP A 57 -6.80 17.76 -6.69
N TYR A 58 -6.11 16.62 -6.48
CA TYR A 58 -5.87 15.67 -7.55
C TYR A 58 -7.17 15.02 -8.02
N LEU A 59 -8.04 14.61 -7.09
CA LEU A 59 -9.31 13.99 -7.44
C LEU A 59 -10.20 14.97 -8.21
N ALA A 60 -10.23 16.24 -7.82
CA ALA A 60 -10.96 17.27 -8.54
C ALA A 60 -10.40 17.49 -9.94
N PHE A 61 -9.09 17.50 -10.07
CA PHE A 61 -8.42 17.63 -11.36
C PHE A 61 -8.80 16.48 -12.30
N CYS A 62 -8.74 15.24 -11.81
CA CYS A 62 -9.10 14.06 -12.62
C CYS A 62 -10.56 14.09 -13.07
N GLU A 63 -11.46 14.51 -12.19
CA GLU A 63 -12.87 14.64 -12.52
C GLU A 63 -13.08 15.69 -13.63
N ASN A 64 -12.38 16.82 -13.56
CA ASN A 64 -12.51 17.88 -14.54
C ASN A 64 -12.04 17.47 -15.93
N ILE A 65 -11.01 16.62 -16.02
CA ILE A 65 -10.51 16.18 -17.33
C ILE A 65 -11.05 14.83 -17.76
N GLY A 66 -11.92 14.20 -16.94
CA GLY A 66 -12.52 12.92 -17.27
C GLY A 66 -11.55 11.75 -17.24
N GLN A 67 -10.53 11.80 -16.42
CA GLN A 67 -9.51 10.77 -16.29
C GLN A 67 -9.64 10.06 -14.96
N SER A 68 -9.45 8.72 -14.96
CA SER A 68 -9.38 7.96 -13.71
C SER A 68 -8.09 8.26 -12.97
N PRO A 69 -8.14 8.53 -11.67
CA PRO A 69 -6.94 8.76 -10.88
C PRO A 69 -6.13 7.48 -10.66
N ASP A 70 -6.79 6.33 -10.65
CA ASP A 70 -6.18 5.08 -10.26
C ASP A 70 -5.35 4.47 -11.38
N LYS A 71 -4.24 3.83 -10.99
CA LYS A 71 -3.40 3.08 -11.91
C LYS A 71 -4.13 1.86 -12.45
N GLU A 72 -3.98 1.57 -13.74
CA GLU A 72 -4.51 0.36 -14.33
C GLU A 72 -3.58 -0.82 -14.02
N TYR A 73 -4.19 -1.94 -13.62
CA TYR A 73 -3.46 -3.18 -13.34
C TYR A 73 -3.95 -4.25 -14.31
N ARG A 74 -3.06 -4.69 -15.20
CA ARG A 74 -3.42 -5.61 -16.31
C ARG A 74 -3.38 -7.08 -15.93
N GLY A 75 -2.94 -7.39 -14.72
CA GLY A 75 -2.83 -8.78 -14.28
C GLY A 75 -1.61 -9.51 -14.84
N SER A 76 -0.75 -8.82 -15.57
CA SER A 76 0.48 -9.39 -16.10
C SER A 76 1.66 -8.52 -15.72
N PHE A 77 2.66 -9.09 -15.07
CA PHE A 77 3.87 -8.38 -14.67
C PHE A 77 4.99 -9.38 -14.43
N ASN A 78 6.23 -8.91 -14.49
CA ASN A 78 7.40 -9.74 -14.30
C ASN A 78 7.86 -9.72 -12.84
N ILE A 79 8.20 -10.88 -12.31
CA ILE A 79 8.76 -11.01 -10.97
C ILE A 79 10.07 -11.79 -11.06
N ARG A 80 10.94 -11.59 -10.06
CA ARG A 80 12.18 -12.35 -9.93
C ARG A 80 12.16 -13.05 -8.58
N ILE A 81 12.44 -14.35 -8.61
CA ILE A 81 12.52 -15.17 -7.43
C ILE A 81 13.81 -15.97 -7.47
N THR A 82 14.19 -16.59 -6.35
CA THR A 82 15.39 -17.41 -6.34
C THR A 82 15.20 -18.66 -7.19
N PRO A 83 16.30 -19.17 -7.78
CA PRO A 83 16.21 -20.43 -8.53
C PRO A 83 15.67 -21.60 -7.71
N GLU A 84 16.00 -21.65 -6.43
CA GLU A 84 15.54 -22.69 -5.53
C GLU A 84 14.01 -22.63 -5.37
N LEU A 85 13.46 -21.45 -5.20
CA LEU A 85 12.01 -21.27 -5.06
C LEU A 85 11.30 -21.57 -6.38
N HIS A 86 11.89 -21.16 -7.49
CA HIS A 86 11.36 -21.46 -8.83
C HIS A 86 11.25 -22.97 -9.03
N LYS A 87 12.31 -23.71 -8.70
CA LYS A 87 12.31 -25.17 -8.80
C LYS A 87 11.22 -25.81 -7.95
N LYS A 88 11.07 -25.35 -6.72
CA LYS A 88 10.05 -25.88 -5.81
C LYS A 88 8.64 -25.63 -6.34
N LEU A 89 8.39 -24.47 -6.91
CA LEU A 89 7.09 -24.15 -7.51
C LEU A 89 6.79 -25.06 -8.71
N VAL A 90 7.78 -25.30 -9.57
CA VAL A 90 7.62 -26.19 -10.73
C VAL A 90 7.31 -27.62 -10.25
N GLU A 91 8.05 -28.13 -9.29
CA GLU A 91 7.81 -29.47 -8.74
C GLU A 91 6.43 -29.59 -8.12
N LEU A 92 6.03 -28.58 -7.35
CA LEU A 92 4.73 -28.56 -6.68
C LEU A 92 3.58 -28.53 -7.69
N SER A 93 3.70 -27.70 -8.72
CA SER A 93 2.69 -27.61 -9.77
C SER A 93 2.55 -28.93 -10.51
N PHE A 94 3.66 -29.59 -10.78
CA PHE A 94 3.65 -30.92 -11.41
C PHE A 94 2.93 -31.95 -10.53
N LEU A 95 3.28 -32.00 -9.26
CA LEU A 95 2.68 -32.97 -8.32
C LEU A 95 1.19 -32.74 -8.10
N GLN A 96 0.75 -31.50 -8.19
CA GLN A 96 -0.66 -31.15 -8.04
C GLN A 96 -1.44 -31.14 -9.35
N ASN A 97 -0.77 -31.48 -10.46
CA ASN A 97 -1.36 -31.49 -11.80
C ASN A 97 -1.97 -30.14 -12.16
N GLU A 98 -1.26 -29.06 -11.89
CA GLU A 98 -1.65 -27.71 -12.19
C GLU A 98 -0.61 -27.02 -13.06
N SER A 99 -1.01 -25.91 -13.71
CA SER A 99 -0.02 -25.08 -14.42
C SER A 99 0.82 -24.30 -13.40
N LEU A 100 2.02 -23.94 -13.79
CA LEU A 100 2.87 -23.11 -12.94
C LEU A 100 2.18 -21.78 -12.61
N ASN A 101 1.54 -21.17 -13.59
CA ASN A 101 0.81 -19.92 -13.38
C ASN A 101 -0.29 -20.06 -12.33
N SER A 102 -1.05 -21.14 -12.39
CA SER A 102 -2.13 -21.40 -11.41
C SER A 102 -1.57 -21.57 -10.01
N THR A 103 -0.46 -22.29 -9.88
CA THR A 103 0.19 -22.48 -8.59
C THR A 103 0.68 -21.17 -8.01
N VAL A 104 1.31 -20.33 -8.83
CA VAL A 104 1.81 -19.01 -8.41
C VAL A 104 0.66 -18.10 -8.00
N GLU A 105 -0.41 -18.06 -8.79
CA GLU A 105 -1.58 -17.25 -8.47
C GLU A 105 -2.19 -17.63 -7.13
N LYS A 106 -2.35 -18.92 -6.87
CA LYS A 106 -2.85 -19.40 -5.59
C LYS A 106 -1.94 -19.02 -4.43
N ALA A 107 -0.63 -19.09 -4.64
CA ALA A 107 0.34 -18.72 -3.61
C ALA A 107 0.24 -17.22 -3.29
N ILE A 108 0.13 -16.39 -4.31
CA ILE A 108 -0.01 -14.94 -4.15
C ILE A 108 -1.32 -14.61 -3.44
N ASP A 109 -2.43 -15.23 -3.87
CA ASP A 109 -3.74 -15.01 -3.27
C ASP A 109 -3.73 -15.37 -1.78
N LEU A 110 -3.16 -16.50 -1.44
CA LEU A 110 -3.05 -16.93 -0.05
C LEU A 110 -2.23 -15.94 0.78
N TYR A 111 -1.12 -15.46 0.25
CA TYR A 111 -0.28 -14.49 0.94
C TYR A 111 -1.05 -13.20 1.20
N VAL A 112 -1.72 -12.67 0.18
CA VAL A 112 -2.49 -11.42 0.29
C VAL A 112 -3.59 -11.56 1.33
N GLN A 113 -4.37 -12.65 1.28
CA GLN A 113 -5.44 -12.90 2.25
C GLN A 113 -4.90 -12.98 3.67
N THR A 114 -3.78 -13.66 3.85
CA THR A 114 -3.15 -13.82 5.17
C THR A 114 -2.72 -12.47 5.74
N GLU A 115 -2.09 -11.65 4.93
CA GLU A 115 -1.63 -10.33 5.38
C GLU A 115 -2.80 -9.38 5.66
N GLU A 116 -3.85 -9.43 4.86
CA GLU A 116 -5.05 -8.63 5.10
C GLU A 116 -5.73 -9.01 6.42
N MET A 117 -5.80 -10.29 6.73
CA MET A 117 -6.36 -10.78 7.99
C MET A 117 -5.55 -10.27 9.18
N LYS A 118 -4.22 -10.31 9.09
CA LYS A 118 -3.35 -9.79 10.15
C LYS A 118 -3.58 -8.30 10.39
N MET A 119 -3.70 -7.52 9.33
CA MET A 119 -3.95 -6.09 9.44
C MET A 119 -5.31 -5.78 10.07
N THR A 120 -6.34 -6.56 9.72
CA THR A 120 -7.68 -6.42 10.30
C THR A 120 -7.67 -6.75 11.78
N MET A 121 -6.99 -7.81 12.20
CA MET A 121 -6.88 -8.21 13.59
C MET A 121 -6.19 -7.14 14.43
N ILE A 122 -5.12 -6.54 13.92
CA ILE A 122 -4.40 -5.47 14.61
C ILE A 122 -5.32 -4.28 14.85
N LYS A 123 -6.08 -3.87 13.84
CA LYS A 123 -7.03 -2.74 13.97
C LYS A 123 -8.10 -3.01 15.00
N THR A 124 -8.54 -4.26 15.12
CA THR A 124 -9.60 -4.64 16.05
C THR A 124 -9.08 -4.71 17.49
N GLU A 125 -7.85 -5.17 17.69
CA GLU A 125 -7.28 -5.33 19.02
C GLU A 125 -7.00 -4.00 19.74
N ILE A 126 -6.52 -2.98 19.00
CA ILE A 126 -6.13 -1.70 19.59
C ILE A 126 -7.25 -1.07 20.43
N PRO A 127 -8.50 -0.92 19.92
CA PRO A 127 -9.57 -0.36 20.74
C PRO A 127 -9.89 -1.18 21.98
N SER A 128 -9.85 -2.50 21.87
CA SER A 128 -10.12 -3.40 23.00
C SER A 128 -9.09 -3.24 24.10
N VAL A 129 -7.82 -3.13 23.75
CA VAL A 129 -6.73 -2.94 24.71
C VAL A 129 -6.86 -1.60 25.42
N GLU A 130 -7.20 -0.55 24.70
CA GLU A 130 -7.42 0.78 25.30
C GLU A 130 -8.55 0.79 26.29
N MET A 131 -9.65 0.12 25.97
CA MET A 131 -10.79 0.02 26.88
C MET A 131 -10.43 -0.73 28.17
N GLN A 132 -9.63 -1.77 28.08
CA GLN A 132 -9.19 -2.54 29.25
C GLN A 132 -8.25 -1.72 30.13
N SER A 133 -7.37 -0.95 29.54
CA SER A 133 -6.39 -0.17 30.27
C SER A 133 -7.01 1.02 31.01
N SER A 134 -8.17 1.48 30.59
CA SER A 134 -8.85 2.60 31.21
C SER A 134 -9.62 2.22 32.49
N GLN A 135 -9.74 0.93 32.76
CA GLN A 135 -10.41 0.42 33.95
C GLN A 135 -9.42 0.15 35.08
#